data_78b31df0bab068bc797ee7283726f9af
#
_entry.id   78b31df0bab068bc797ee7283726f9af
#
_cell.length_a   1.000
_cell.length_b   1.000
_cell.length_c   1.000
_cell.angle_alpha   90.00
_cell.angle_beta   90.00
_cell.angle_gamma   90.00
#
_symmetry.space_group_name_H-M   'P 1'
#
loop_
_entity.id
_entity.type
_entity.pdbx_description
1 polymer ?
#
loop_
_entity_poly.entity_id
_entity_poly.type
_entity_poly.pdbx_seq_one_letter_code
_entity_poly.pdbx_strand_id
1 'polypeptide(L)'
;MSAAVGTARRLTGTDFLAPERGPSAPGTAPAVASAWRVFAAQPLQVAYARRFVAGVLAGLRAADDVVLCVSELASNAVLHSSSREPGGCFVVRALVNGAGRIRAEVEDRGGPWDCDPGHDEEHGRGLLIVGGLATRWGISGGDAGRIAWLELDPA
;
A
#
# COMPACT_ATOMS: atom_id res chain seq x y z
N MET A 1 -1.98 -17.27 12.05
CA MET A 1 -2.22 -15.82 12.17
C MET A 1 -3.29 -15.45 11.18
N SER A 2 -4.44 -15.01 11.68
CA SER A 2 -5.63 -14.76 10.86
C SER A 2 -5.46 -13.46 10.07
N ALA A 3 -5.56 -13.54 8.75
CA ALA A 3 -5.77 -12.37 7.92
C ALA A 3 -7.21 -11.89 8.20
N ALA A 4 -7.36 -10.72 8.81
CA ALA A 4 -8.67 -10.14 8.99
C ALA A 4 -9.18 -9.67 7.64
N VAL A 5 -10.21 -10.33 7.13
CA VAL A 5 -11.04 -9.82 6.04
C VAL A 5 -11.91 -8.73 6.68
N GLY A 6 -11.55 -7.46 6.44
CA GLY A 6 -12.16 -6.36 7.14
C GLY A 6 -13.13 -5.56 6.30
N THR A 7 -14.31 -5.32 6.85
CA THR A 7 -15.20 -4.23 6.44
C THR A 7 -14.65 -2.93 7.03
N ALA A 8 -14.63 -1.87 6.26
CA ALA A 8 -14.10 -0.57 6.64
C ALA A 8 -14.70 -0.06 7.96
N ARG A 9 -13.85 0.28 8.91
CA ARG A 9 -14.22 0.95 10.15
C ARG A 9 -13.24 2.09 10.42
N ARG A 10 -13.77 3.28 10.67
CA ARG A 10 -12.98 4.44 11.06
C ARG A 10 -12.47 4.24 12.49
N LEU A 11 -11.17 4.28 12.68
CA LEU A 11 -10.54 4.30 13.99
C LEU A 11 -10.36 5.76 14.43
N THR A 12 -10.80 6.09 15.65
CA THR A 12 -10.71 7.46 16.20
C THR A 12 -9.49 7.57 17.12
N GLY A 13 -8.84 8.73 17.09
CA GLY A 13 -7.66 9.03 17.91
C GLY A 13 -6.36 8.93 17.12
N THR A 14 -5.33 8.36 17.68
CA THR A 14 -4.04 8.10 17.04
C THR A 14 -4.08 6.95 16.02
N ASP A 15 -5.27 6.42 15.77
CA ASP A 15 -5.47 5.27 14.94
C ASP A 15 -5.57 5.67 13.46
N PHE A 16 -4.99 4.84 12.60
CA PHE A 16 -5.20 4.93 11.17
C PHE A 16 -6.69 4.82 10.85
N LEU A 17 -7.13 5.64 9.93
CA LEU A 17 -8.46 5.48 9.34
C LEU A 17 -8.54 4.09 8.70
N ALA A 18 -9.46 3.27 9.19
CA ALA A 18 -9.85 2.09 8.44
C ALA A 18 -10.37 2.56 7.07
N PRO A 19 -10.15 1.77 6.01
CA PRO A 19 -10.50 2.20 4.67
C PRO A 19 -12.01 2.49 4.61
N GLU A 20 -12.36 3.76 4.58
CA GLU A 20 -13.61 4.10 3.97
C GLU A 20 -13.49 3.66 2.52
N ARG A 21 -14.50 2.98 2.00
CA ARG A 21 -14.63 2.78 0.58
C ARG A 21 -14.62 4.17 -0.04
N GLY A 22 -13.46 4.58 -0.54
CA GLY A 22 -13.45 5.67 -1.50
C GLY A 22 -14.45 5.30 -2.59
N PRO A 23 -15.10 6.27 -3.24
CA PRO A 23 -16.05 5.97 -4.30
C PRO A 23 -15.38 5.01 -5.27
N SER A 24 -15.96 3.80 -5.38
CA SER A 24 -15.56 2.86 -6.42
C SER A 24 -15.64 3.62 -7.73
N ALA A 25 -14.53 3.75 -8.43
CA ALA A 25 -14.57 4.35 -9.75
C ALA A 25 -15.65 3.60 -10.56
N PRO A 26 -16.51 4.33 -11.29
CA PRO A 26 -17.59 3.69 -12.03
C PRO A 26 -16.99 2.65 -12.98
N GLY A 27 -17.46 1.40 -12.87
CA GLY A 27 -17.00 0.27 -13.68
C GLY A 27 -16.05 -0.71 -12.97
N THR A 28 -15.78 -0.56 -11.67
CA THR A 28 -14.97 -1.53 -10.94
C THR A 28 -15.82 -2.78 -10.62
N ALA A 29 -15.44 -3.93 -11.17
CA ALA A 29 -16.04 -5.21 -10.80
C ALA A 29 -15.90 -5.45 -9.29
N PRO A 30 -16.87 -6.14 -8.65
CA PRO A 30 -16.81 -6.40 -7.21
C PRO A 30 -15.52 -7.12 -6.82
N ALA A 31 -14.98 -6.83 -5.65
CA ALA A 31 -13.80 -7.52 -5.14
C ALA A 31 -14.12 -8.99 -4.88
N VAL A 32 -13.28 -9.90 -5.39
CA VAL A 32 -13.36 -11.35 -5.17
C VAL A 32 -12.51 -11.75 -3.99
N ALA A 33 -11.41 -11.01 -3.74
CA ALA A 33 -10.56 -11.15 -2.58
C ALA A 33 -10.12 -9.78 -2.10
N SER A 34 -10.12 -9.59 -0.79
CA SER A 34 -9.68 -8.34 -0.17
C SER A 34 -9.13 -8.66 1.21
N ALA A 35 -7.93 -8.18 1.49
CA ALA A 35 -7.31 -8.31 2.79
C ALA A 35 -6.52 -7.04 3.13
N TRP A 36 -6.41 -6.75 4.43
CA TRP A 36 -5.60 -5.65 4.93
C TRP A 36 -4.92 -6.00 6.24
N ARG A 37 -3.82 -5.35 6.54
CA ARG A 37 -3.08 -5.54 7.78
C ARG A 37 -2.33 -4.28 8.17
N VAL A 38 -2.26 -4.02 9.48
CA VAL A 38 -1.44 -2.97 10.10
C VAL A 38 -0.07 -3.53 10.46
N PHE A 39 0.99 -2.78 10.18
CA PHE A 39 2.37 -3.09 10.51
C PHE A 39 3.00 -1.94 11.30
N ALA A 40 3.82 -2.24 12.30
CA ALA A 40 4.65 -1.22 12.91
C ALA A 40 5.63 -0.64 11.86
N ALA A 41 5.87 0.67 11.90
CA ALA A 41 6.74 1.32 10.93
C ALA A 41 8.22 1.10 11.27
N GLN A 42 8.66 -0.14 11.13
CA GLN A 42 10.03 -0.59 11.35
C GLN A 42 10.54 -1.33 10.11
N PRO A 43 11.84 -1.24 9.77
CA PRO A 43 12.39 -1.86 8.56
C PRO A 43 12.07 -3.36 8.43
N LEU A 44 12.14 -4.11 9.53
CA LEU A 44 11.82 -5.55 9.53
C LEU A 44 10.37 -5.82 9.12
N GLN A 45 9.45 -4.91 9.40
CA GLN A 45 8.03 -5.09 9.10
C GLN A 45 7.74 -5.03 7.59
N VAL A 46 8.60 -4.43 6.79
CA VAL A 46 8.51 -4.47 5.33
C VAL A 46 8.57 -5.91 4.80
N ALA A 47 9.42 -6.76 5.38
CA ALA A 47 9.49 -8.17 5.02
C ALA A 47 8.18 -8.93 5.35
N TYR A 48 7.54 -8.60 6.48
CA TYR A 48 6.25 -9.17 6.84
C TYR A 48 5.11 -8.66 5.93
N ALA A 49 5.14 -7.39 5.54
CA ALA A 49 4.19 -6.84 4.56
C ALA A 49 4.29 -7.54 3.21
N ARG A 50 5.52 -7.81 2.73
CA ARG A 50 5.75 -8.61 1.50
C ARG A 50 5.15 -10.00 1.60
N ARG A 51 5.40 -10.71 2.70
CA ARG A 51 4.83 -12.06 2.92
C ARG A 51 3.31 -12.04 2.99
N PHE A 52 2.74 -11.02 3.63
CA PHE A 52 1.30 -10.85 3.69
C PHE A 52 0.70 -10.71 2.29
N VAL A 53 1.22 -9.81 1.45
CA VAL A 53 0.73 -9.61 0.09
C VAL A 53 0.95 -10.83 -0.79
N ALA A 54 2.11 -11.47 -0.70
CA ALA A 54 2.39 -12.72 -1.41
C ALA A 54 1.38 -13.82 -1.07
N GLY A 55 0.98 -13.92 0.21
CA GLY A 55 -0.05 -14.87 0.63
C GLY A 55 -1.44 -14.56 0.10
N VAL A 56 -1.82 -13.28 0.07
CA VAL A 56 -3.14 -12.84 -0.47
C VAL A 56 -3.23 -13.08 -1.97
N LEU A 57 -2.14 -12.87 -2.70
CA LEU A 57 -2.07 -12.95 -4.16
C LEU A 57 -1.53 -14.30 -4.68
N ALA A 58 -1.43 -15.31 -3.81
CA ALA A 58 -0.87 -16.60 -4.17
C ALA A 58 -1.57 -17.20 -5.41
N GLY A 59 -0.77 -17.61 -6.38
CA GLY A 59 -1.26 -18.20 -7.63
C GLY A 59 -1.60 -17.20 -8.74
N LEU A 60 -1.55 -15.89 -8.47
CA LEU A 60 -1.72 -14.87 -9.51
C LEU A 60 -0.40 -14.55 -10.19
N ARG A 61 -0.41 -14.40 -11.52
CA ARG A 61 0.81 -14.13 -12.32
C ARG A 61 1.53 -12.85 -11.91
N ALA A 62 0.78 -11.79 -11.61
CA ALA A 62 1.32 -10.49 -11.25
C ALA A 62 1.70 -10.38 -9.76
N ALA A 63 1.62 -11.47 -8.97
CA ALA A 63 1.87 -11.43 -7.53
C ALA A 63 3.26 -10.88 -7.18
N ASP A 64 4.30 -11.33 -7.87
CA ASP A 64 5.68 -10.94 -7.60
C ASP A 64 5.92 -9.45 -7.90
N ASP A 65 5.35 -8.93 -8.98
CA ASP A 65 5.44 -7.51 -9.34
C ASP A 65 4.74 -6.64 -8.29
N VAL A 66 3.54 -7.05 -7.83
CA VAL A 66 2.82 -6.34 -6.77
C VAL A 66 3.60 -6.39 -5.45
N VAL A 67 4.17 -7.53 -5.09
CA VAL A 67 4.99 -7.70 -3.88
C VAL A 67 6.20 -6.78 -3.92
N LEU A 68 6.87 -6.66 -5.07
CA LEU A 68 7.98 -5.73 -5.25
C LEU A 68 7.53 -4.28 -5.08
N CYS A 69 6.46 -3.87 -5.76
CA CYS A 69 5.91 -2.52 -5.63
C CYS A 69 5.51 -2.19 -4.19
N VAL A 70 4.80 -3.09 -3.50
CA VAL A 70 4.43 -2.89 -2.08
C VAL A 70 5.66 -2.79 -1.19
N SER A 71 6.73 -3.52 -1.48
CA SER A 71 7.99 -3.42 -0.77
C SER A 71 8.57 -2.00 -0.84
N GLU A 72 8.56 -1.39 -2.03
CA GLU A 72 9.03 -0.02 -2.24
C GLU A 72 8.14 1.00 -1.51
N LEU A 73 6.82 0.88 -1.65
CA LEU A 73 5.88 1.77 -0.98
C LEU A 73 5.93 1.66 0.55
N ALA A 74 6.05 0.45 1.09
CA ALA A 74 6.19 0.21 2.52
C ALA A 74 7.53 0.76 3.06
N SER A 75 8.62 0.61 2.31
CA SER A 75 9.91 1.21 2.64
C SER A 75 9.81 2.74 2.71
N ASN A 76 9.12 3.36 1.77
CA ASN A 76 8.87 4.80 1.79
C ASN A 76 8.06 5.21 3.02
N ALA A 77 7.02 4.47 3.40
CA ALA A 77 6.24 4.73 4.60
C ALA A 77 7.10 4.68 5.86
N VAL A 78 8.00 3.70 5.97
CA VAL A 78 8.89 3.53 7.14
C VAL A 78 9.97 4.61 7.21
N LEU A 79 10.51 5.03 6.07
CA LEU A 79 11.67 5.92 6.02
C LEU A 79 11.30 7.40 5.90
N HIS A 80 10.19 7.72 5.21
CA HIS A 80 9.91 9.07 4.73
C HIS A 80 8.55 9.62 5.18
N SER A 81 7.83 8.93 6.06
CA SER A 81 6.58 9.45 6.61
C SER A 81 6.68 9.69 8.12
N SER A 82 5.71 10.39 8.67
CA SER A 82 5.55 10.55 10.13
C SER A 82 5.26 9.20 10.82
N SER A 83 5.02 8.13 10.07
CA SER A 83 4.92 6.78 10.63
C SER A 83 6.22 6.29 11.26
N ARG A 84 7.38 6.83 10.88
CA ARG A 84 8.69 6.51 11.48
C ARG A 84 8.84 6.90 12.94
N GLU A 85 7.97 7.78 13.45
CA GLU A 85 7.98 8.19 14.84
C GLU A 85 7.62 7.03 15.79
N PRO A 86 8.04 7.07 17.07
CA PRO A 86 7.73 6.01 18.03
C PRO A 86 6.24 5.67 18.06
N GLY A 87 5.90 4.39 17.97
CA GLY A 87 4.53 3.91 17.90
C GLY A 87 3.85 4.12 16.54
N GLY A 88 4.60 4.55 15.52
CA GLY A 88 4.10 4.68 14.16
C GLY A 88 3.82 3.34 13.51
N CYS A 89 2.90 3.35 12.56
CA CYS A 89 2.51 2.18 11.79
C CYS A 89 2.12 2.58 10.37
N PHE A 90 2.01 1.58 9.52
CA PHE A 90 1.44 1.70 8.17
C PHE A 90 0.46 0.56 7.93
N VAL A 91 -0.45 0.76 6.99
CA VAL A 91 -1.47 -0.24 6.61
C VAL A 91 -1.21 -0.66 5.18
N VAL A 92 -1.25 -1.96 4.94
CA VAL A 92 -1.21 -2.53 3.58
C VAL A 92 -2.56 -3.16 3.27
N ARG A 93 -3.08 -2.88 2.08
CA ARG A 93 -4.30 -3.49 1.53
C ARG A 93 -3.97 -4.15 0.21
N ALA A 94 -4.59 -5.29 -0.05
CA ALA A 94 -4.55 -5.96 -1.34
C ALA A 94 -5.97 -6.39 -1.72
N LEU A 95 -6.37 -6.08 -2.95
CA LEU A 95 -7.68 -6.36 -3.50
C LEU A 95 -7.53 -7.01 -4.88
N VAL A 96 -8.35 -8.00 -5.15
CA VAL A 96 -8.46 -8.61 -6.48
C VAL A 96 -9.93 -8.50 -6.90
N ASN A 97 -10.20 -7.94 -8.06
CA ASN A 97 -11.57 -7.85 -8.58
C ASN A 97 -11.94 -9.06 -9.46
N GLY A 98 -13.22 -9.16 -9.82
CA GLY A 98 -13.74 -10.25 -10.64
C GLY A 98 -13.16 -10.35 -12.04
N ALA A 99 -12.48 -9.30 -12.52
CA ALA A 99 -11.75 -9.29 -13.78
C ALA A 99 -10.27 -9.69 -13.62
N GLY A 100 -9.83 -10.05 -12.40
CA GLY A 100 -8.44 -10.41 -12.11
C GLY A 100 -7.50 -9.23 -11.93
N ARG A 101 -7.99 -7.97 -11.94
CA ARG A 101 -7.18 -6.80 -11.64
C ARG A 101 -6.82 -6.79 -10.17
N ILE A 102 -5.56 -6.53 -9.89
CA ILE A 102 -5.03 -6.39 -8.54
C ILE A 102 -4.87 -4.90 -8.24
N ARG A 103 -5.32 -4.49 -7.05
CA ARG A 103 -5.02 -3.19 -6.46
C ARG A 103 -4.33 -3.40 -5.12
N ALA A 104 -3.22 -2.72 -4.91
CA ALA A 104 -2.53 -2.69 -3.62
C ALA A 104 -2.39 -1.24 -3.15
N GLU A 105 -2.43 -1.06 -1.84
CA GLU A 105 -2.33 0.25 -1.19
C GLU A 105 -1.45 0.15 0.04
N VAL A 106 -0.65 1.20 0.26
CA VAL A 106 0.09 1.42 1.50
C VAL A 106 -0.34 2.79 2.04
N GLU A 107 -0.94 2.77 3.22
CA GLU A 107 -1.33 3.98 3.94
C GLU A 107 -0.35 4.25 5.06
N ASP A 108 0.12 5.49 5.15
CA ASP A 108 1.00 5.99 6.20
C ASP A 108 0.44 7.26 6.85
N ARG A 109 1.11 7.74 7.90
CA ARG A 109 0.69 8.95 8.64
C ARG A 109 0.96 10.26 7.92
N GLY A 110 1.40 10.22 6.66
CA GLY A 110 1.74 11.42 5.90
C GLY A 110 3.03 12.06 6.40
N GLY A 111 3.01 13.38 6.50
CA GLY A 111 4.17 14.20 6.83
C GLY A 111 4.73 14.90 5.60
N PRO A 112 5.66 15.87 5.80
CA PRO A 112 6.26 16.56 4.69
C PRO A 112 6.94 15.57 3.76
N TRP A 113 6.58 15.63 2.50
CA TRP A 113 7.22 14.86 1.45
C TRP A 113 8.39 15.66 0.91
N ASP A 114 9.56 15.44 1.49
CA ASP A 114 10.81 15.95 0.91
C ASP A 114 11.18 15.12 -0.33
N CYS A 115 10.35 15.21 -1.35
CA CYS A 115 10.72 14.80 -2.69
C CYS A 115 11.49 15.97 -3.33
N ASP A 116 12.65 16.29 -2.81
CA ASP A 116 13.63 17.05 -3.59
C ASP A 116 14.30 16.07 -4.58
N PRO A 117 13.99 16.17 -5.87
CA PRO A 117 14.55 15.26 -6.86
C PRO A 117 16.07 15.41 -7.03
N GLY A 118 16.71 16.29 -6.28
CA GLY A 118 18.13 16.59 -6.34
C GLY A 118 19.00 16.02 -5.23
N HIS A 119 18.46 15.43 -4.17
CA HIS A 119 19.30 15.13 -2.99
C HIS A 119 19.50 13.66 -2.65
N ASP A 120 18.78 12.71 -3.27
CA ASP A 120 19.03 11.30 -2.99
C ASP A 120 18.66 10.42 -4.19
N GLU A 121 19.68 9.90 -4.87
CA GLU A 121 19.50 8.95 -5.98
C GLU A 121 18.80 7.63 -5.56
N GLU A 122 18.74 7.32 -4.26
CA GLU A 122 18.07 6.13 -3.75
C GLU A 122 16.54 6.32 -3.59
N HIS A 123 16.09 7.53 -3.30
CA HIS A 123 14.67 7.82 -3.01
C HIS A 123 13.76 7.83 -4.26
N GLY A 124 14.30 8.12 -5.44
CA GLY A 124 13.54 8.13 -6.69
C GLY A 124 13.32 6.75 -7.30
N ARG A 125 14.11 5.77 -6.96
CA ARG A 125 14.13 4.45 -7.61
C ARG A 125 12.88 3.62 -7.28
N GLY A 126 12.40 3.67 -6.04
CA GLY A 126 11.22 2.91 -5.63
C GLY A 126 9.96 3.27 -6.42
N LEU A 127 9.70 4.57 -6.61
CA LEU A 127 8.57 5.02 -7.42
C LEU A 127 8.77 4.79 -8.92
N LEU A 128 10.01 4.77 -9.40
CA LEU A 128 10.32 4.36 -10.79
C LEU A 128 10.01 2.88 -11.00
N ILE A 129 10.30 2.01 -10.03
CA ILE A 129 9.94 0.59 -10.08
C ILE A 129 8.42 0.45 -10.14
N VAL A 130 7.69 1.13 -9.26
CA VAL A 130 6.22 1.12 -9.26
C VAL A 130 5.68 1.61 -10.60
N GLY A 131 6.19 2.72 -11.13
CA GLY A 131 5.77 3.27 -12.41
C GLY A 131 6.09 2.38 -13.61
N GLY A 132 7.14 1.55 -13.52
CA GLY A 132 7.53 0.61 -14.56
C GLY A 132 6.71 -0.68 -14.59
N LEU A 133 6.17 -1.09 -13.44
CA LEU A 133 5.44 -2.35 -13.30
C LEU A 133 3.92 -2.17 -13.27
N ALA A 134 3.44 -1.10 -12.63
CA ALA A 134 2.01 -0.87 -12.46
C ALA A 134 1.36 -0.39 -13.77
N THR A 135 0.14 -0.88 -14.05
CA THR A 135 -0.69 -0.34 -15.12
C THR A 135 -1.15 1.08 -14.77
N ARG A 136 -1.44 1.31 -13.50
CA ARG A 136 -1.78 2.61 -12.92
C ARG A 136 -1.26 2.68 -11.50
N TRP A 137 -0.86 3.86 -11.08
CA TRP A 137 -0.46 4.12 -9.71
C TRP A 137 -0.66 5.60 -9.36
N GLY A 138 -0.64 5.91 -8.09
CA GLY A 138 -0.77 7.28 -7.64
C GLY A 138 -0.63 7.41 -6.13
N ILE A 139 -0.68 8.64 -5.68
CA ILE A 139 -0.62 9.01 -4.28
C ILE A 139 -1.77 9.97 -4.00
N SER A 140 -2.48 9.73 -2.91
CA SER A 140 -3.56 10.58 -2.42
C SER A 140 -3.36 10.90 -0.93
N GLY A 141 -3.99 11.98 -0.46
CA GLY A 141 -3.79 12.51 0.89
C GLY A 141 -2.64 13.51 0.96
N GLY A 142 -2.09 13.69 2.15
CA GLY A 142 -1.06 14.70 2.42
C GLY A 142 -0.43 14.51 3.79
N ASP A 143 -0.16 15.64 4.48
CA ASP A 143 0.58 15.65 5.74
C ASP A 143 -0.14 14.95 6.89
N ALA A 144 -1.47 14.86 6.84
CA ALA A 144 -2.28 14.22 7.89
C ALA A 144 -2.51 12.72 7.65
N GLY A 145 -2.11 12.20 6.51
CA GLY A 145 -2.26 10.81 6.12
C GLY A 145 -2.19 10.67 4.60
N ARG A 146 -1.49 9.66 4.14
CA ARG A 146 -1.20 9.45 2.73
C ARG A 146 -1.42 8.01 2.35
N ILE A 147 -2.01 7.80 1.16
CA ILE A 147 -2.18 6.49 0.55
C ILE A 147 -1.42 6.47 -0.78
N ALA A 148 -0.41 5.64 -0.86
CA ALA A 148 0.22 5.28 -2.12
C ALA A 148 -0.43 3.98 -2.64
N TRP A 149 -0.83 3.97 -3.90
CA TRP A 149 -1.57 2.85 -4.47
C TRP A 149 -1.08 2.50 -5.87
N LEU A 150 -1.29 1.26 -6.24
CA LEU A 150 -1.02 0.75 -7.58
C LEU A 150 -2.10 -0.23 -8.03
N GLU A 151 -2.26 -0.35 -9.34
CA GLU A 151 -3.10 -1.35 -9.98
C GLU A 151 -2.33 -2.06 -11.09
N LEU A 152 -2.48 -3.39 -11.14
CA LEU A 152 -2.03 -4.20 -12.25
C LEU A 152 -3.24 -4.88 -12.90
N ASP A 153 -3.34 -4.76 -14.21
CA ASP A 153 -4.33 -5.49 -14.98
C ASP A 153 -3.89 -6.96 -15.13
N PRO A 154 -4.83 -7.90 -15.26
CA PRO A 154 -4.50 -9.29 -15.52
C PRO A 154 -3.74 -9.40 -16.87
N ALA A 155 -2.70 -10.22 -16.86
CA ALA A 155 -1.94 -10.52 -18.07
C ALA A 155 -2.73 -11.45 -19.01
#